data_76a5e4b0b956d3ec5ac9b2182f3ea966
#
_entry.id   76a5e4b0b956d3ec5ac9b2182f3ea966
#
_cell.length_a   1.000
_cell.length_b   1.000
_cell.length_c   1.000
_cell.angle_alpha   90.00
_cell.angle_beta   90.00
_cell.angle_gamma   90.00
#
_symmetry.space_group_name_H-M   'P 1'
#
loop_
_entity.id
_entity.type
_entity.pdbx_description
1 polymer ?
#
loop_
_entity_poly.entity_id
_entity_poly.type
_entity_poly.pdbx_seq_one_letter_code
_entity_poly.pdbx_strand_id
1 'polypeptide(L)'
;MLRGGDTLVVLSIVAALAYHFHLTSLGLGLLPFLGNLILFGWFLGMISTALIMRFGQAAESLAWAVPFFIQPLAAVFYPVSVLPSWLQPAAMALPCTPIFEGMRTVLSGQAVPWGNVAHALLLNLAWGAVAAVFFAINLRYVRKTGLLVKIATQ
;
A
#
# COMPACT_ATOMS: atom_id res chain seq x y z
N MET A 1 16.45 23.41 -14.11
CA MET A 1 16.02 22.02 -13.82
C MET A 1 15.98 21.86 -12.31
N LEU A 2 14.79 21.99 -11.69
CA LEU A 2 14.63 21.84 -10.24
C LEU A 2 14.90 20.39 -9.87
N ARG A 3 15.87 20.15 -8.99
CA ARG A 3 16.12 18.80 -8.44
C ARG A 3 14.90 18.38 -7.60
N GLY A 4 14.52 17.12 -7.63
CA GLY A 4 13.32 16.60 -6.93
C GLY A 4 13.24 16.99 -5.44
N GLY A 5 14.38 17.24 -4.79
CA GLY A 5 14.44 17.78 -3.43
C GLY A 5 13.90 19.20 -3.30
N ASP A 6 14.20 20.06 -4.28
CA ASP A 6 13.77 21.47 -4.27
C ASP A 6 12.25 21.59 -4.41
N THR A 7 11.65 20.70 -5.20
CA THR A 7 10.18 20.65 -5.38
C THR A 7 9.46 20.25 -4.09
N LEU A 8 9.99 19.27 -3.36
CA LEU A 8 9.42 18.85 -2.07
C LEU A 8 9.54 19.95 -1.01
N VAL A 9 10.67 20.67 -0.98
CA VAL A 9 10.86 21.81 -0.06
C VAL A 9 9.88 22.93 -0.39
N VAL A 10 9.72 23.31 -1.66
CA VAL A 10 8.78 24.35 -2.08
C VAL A 10 7.35 23.96 -1.76
N LEU A 11 6.92 22.72 -2.06
CA LEU A 11 5.59 22.21 -1.73
C LEU A 11 5.34 22.21 -0.20
N SER A 12 6.36 21.83 0.58
CA SER A 12 6.27 21.83 2.05
C SER A 12 6.12 23.24 2.60
N ILE A 13 6.86 24.21 2.06
CA ILE A 13 6.78 25.63 2.46
C ILE A 13 5.39 26.20 2.10
N VAL A 14 4.91 25.93 0.88
CA VAL A 14 3.59 26.38 0.43
C VAL A 14 2.48 25.78 1.28
N ALA A 15 2.56 24.48 1.60
CA ALA A 15 1.59 23.81 2.47
C ALA A 15 1.61 24.40 3.90
N ALA A 16 2.79 24.65 4.46
CA ALA A 16 2.94 25.26 5.78
C ALA A 16 2.36 26.66 5.84
N LEU A 17 2.59 27.49 4.82
CA LEU A 17 2.13 28.86 4.75
C LEU A 17 0.62 28.96 4.45
N ALA A 18 0.11 28.12 3.54
CA ALA A 18 -1.29 28.18 3.11
C ALA A 18 -2.27 27.57 4.12
N TYR A 19 -1.83 26.54 4.86
CA TYR A 19 -2.70 25.74 5.73
C TYR A 19 -2.32 25.78 7.21
N HIS A 20 -1.34 26.60 7.63
CA HIS A 20 -0.76 26.61 8.99
C HIS A 20 -0.38 25.20 9.48
N PHE A 21 0.11 24.38 8.57
CA PHE A 21 0.38 22.97 8.80
C PHE A 21 1.66 22.84 9.65
N HIS A 22 1.54 22.36 10.88
CA HIS A 22 2.70 22.00 11.70
C HIS A 22 3.29 20.67 11.21
N LEU A 23 4.10 20.74 10.16
CA LEU A 23 4.72 19.57 9.50
C LEU A 23 5.52 18.67 10.46
N THR A 24 6.08 19.24 11.52
CA THR A 24 6.92 18.48 12.45
C THR A 24 6.11 17.56 13.38
N SER A 25 5.04 18.04 13.97
CA SER A 25 4.22 17.24 14.89
C SER A 25 3.30 16.26 14.17
N LEU A 26 2.71 16.68 13.05
CA LEU A 26 1.87 15.83 12.20
C LEU A 26 2.71 14.78 11.45
N GLY A 27 3.89 15.16 10.96
CA GLY A 27 4.79 14.27 10.24
C GLY A 27 5.23 13.06 11.06
N LEU A 28 5.62 13.28 12.32
CA LEU A 28 6.01 12.21 13.24
C LEU A 28 4.83 11.26 13.56
N GLY A 29 3.62 11.79 13.69
CA GLY A 29 2.41 10.99 13.92
C GLY A 29 2.01 10.12 12.72
N LEU A 30 2.40 10.52 11.50
CA LEU A 30 2.09 9.77 10.28
C LEU A 30 3.13 8.69 9.95
N LEU A 31 4.34 8.74 10.52
CA LEU A 31 5.42 7.79 10.24
C LEU A 31 5.04 6.31 10.45
N PRO A 32 4.37 5.91 11.54
CA PRO A 32 4.00 4.51 11.73
C PRO A 32 2.99 4.02 10.69
N PHE A 33 2.12 4.90 10.19
CA PHE A 33 1.20 4.57 9.10
C PHE A 33 1.92 4.44 7.76
N LEU A 34 2.86 5.36 7.49
CA LEU A 34 3.68 5.31 6.28
C LEU A 34 4.52 4.02 6.24
N GLY A 35 5.13 3.63 7.36
CA GLY A 35 5.86 2.37 7.48
C GLY A 35 4.99 1.15 7.15
N ASN A 36 3.77 1.11 7.69
CA ASN A 36 2.79 0.07 7.39
C ASN A 36 2.36 0.07 5.91
N LEU A 37 2.21 1.24 5.30
CA LEU A 37 1.83 1.38 3.89
C LEU A 37 2.94 0.87 2.95
N ILE A 38 4.20 1.20 3.25
CA ILE A 38 5.37 0.70 2.50
C ILE A 38 5.44 -0.83 2.60
N LEU A 39 5.23 -1.38 3.80
CA LEU A 39 5.23 -2.82 4.02
C LEU A 39 4.13 -3.51 3.18
N PHE A 40 2.92 -2.96 3.16
CA PHE A 40 1.84 -3.46 2.31
C PHE A 40 2.18 -3.38 0.81
N GLY A 41 2.79 -2.29 0.39
CA GLY A 41 3.28 -2.11 -0.98
C GLY A 41 4.29 -3.19 -1.40
N TRP A 42 5.19 -3.59 -0.51
CA TRP A 42 6.12 -4.70 -0.75
C TRP A 42 5.39 -6.03 -0.99
N PHE A 43 4.36 -6.33 -0.20
CA PHE A 43 3.59 -7.56 -0.37
C PHE A 43 2.82 -7.57 -1.68
N LEU A 44 2.22 -6.44 -2.07
CA LEU A 44 1.60 -6.30 -3.40
C LEU A 44 2.62 -6.46 -4.52
N GLY A 45 3.82 -5.90 -4.36
CA GLY A 45 4.92 -6.09 -5.30
C GLY A 45 5.35 -7.55 -5.45
N MET A 46 5.40 -8.30 -4.35
CA MET A 46 5.67 -9.75 -4.39
C MET A 46 4.60 -10.53 -5.17
N ILE A 47 3.32 -10.22 -4.96
CA ILE A 47 2.20 -10.84 -5.69
C ILE A 47 2.29 -10.52 -7.18
N SER A 48 2.49 -9.24 -7.51
CA SER A 48 2.62 -8.77 -8.90
C SER A 48 3.81 -9.44 -9.61
N THR A 49 4.96 -9.51 -8.96
CA THR A 49 6.15 -10.19 -9.48
C THR A 49 5.89 -11.68 -9.73
N ALA A 50 5.21 -12.36 -8.81
CA ALA A 50 4.86 -13.78 -8.96
C ALA A 50 3.94 -14.02 -10.16
N LEU A 51 2.97 -13.12 -10.41
CA LEU A 51 2.10 -13.17 -11.58
C LEU A 51 2.87 -12.98 -12.89
N ILE A 52 3.73 -11.95 -12.94
CA ILE A 52 4.55 -11.65 -14.13
C ILE A 52 5.49 -12.80 -14.44
N MET A 53 6.17 -13.38 -13.43
CA MET A 53 7.05 -14.53 -13.63
C MET A 53 6.32 -15.75 -14.19
N ARG A 54 5.05 -15.94 -13.83
CA ARG A 54 4.28 -17.11 -14.28
C ARG A 54 3.64 -16.93 -15.66
N PHE A 55 3.10 -15.76 -15.93
CA PHE A 55 2.29 -15.48 -17.13
C PHE A 55 3.00 -14.58 -18.15
N GLY A 56 4.22 -14.11 -17.83
CA GLY A 56 4.99 -13.22 -18.70
C GLY A 56 4.40 -11.81 -18.79
N GLN A 57 4.79 -11.07 -19.82
CA GLN A 57 4.35 -9.68 -20.05
C GLN A 57 2.83 -9.51 -20.16
N ALA A 58 2.11 -10.53 -20.60
CA ALA A 58 0.65 -10.48 -20.63
C ALA A 58 0.01 -10.27 -19.24
N ALA A 59 0.70 -10.66 -18.16
CA ALA A 59 0.25 -10.43 -16.80
C ALA A 59 0.64 -9.06 -16.24
N GLU A 60 1.44 -8.29 -16.94
CA GLU A 60 1.85 -6.95 -16.48
C GLU A 60 0.65 -6.02 -16.34
N SER A 61 -0.25 -6.01 -17.32
CA SER A 61 -1.50 -5.24 -17.25
C SER A 61 -2.38 -5.67 -16.08
N LEU A 62 -2.43 -6.98 -15.78
CA LEU A 62 -3.17 -7.50 -14.64
C LEU A 62 -2.50 -7.09 -13.32
N ALA A 63 -1.17 -7.12 -13.24
CA ALA A 63 -0.44 -6.68 -12.07
C ALA A 63 -0.67 -5.18 -11.77
N TRP A 64 -0.76 -4.35 -12.79
CA TRP A 64 -1.15 -2.94 -12.67
C TRP A 64 -2.61 -2.75 -12.25
N ALA A 65 -3.51 -3.64 -12.67
CA ALA A 65 -4.93 -3.55 -12.32
C ALA A 65 -5.18 -3.80 -10.82
N VAL A 66 -4.36 -4.61 -10.14
CA VAL A 66 -4.53 -4.96 -8.72
C VAL A 66 -4.65 -3.73 -7.81
N PRO A 67 -3.75 -2.73 -7.85
CA PRO A 67 -3.89 -1.51 -7.05
C PRO A 67 -5.19 -0.74 -7.33
N PHE A 68 -5.64 -0.69 -8.59
CA PHE A 68 -6.87 0.01 -8.97
C PHE A 68 -8.12 -0.67 -8.41
N PHE A 69 -8.13 -1.99 -8.31
CA PHE A 69 -9.24 -2.71 -7.65
C PHE A 69 -9.22 -2.55 -6.13
N ILE A 70 -8.05 -2.44 -5.54
CA ILE A 70 -7.91 -2.23 -4.09
C ILE A 70 -8.29 -0.80 -3.71
N GLN A 71 -8.00 0.19 -4.55
CA GLN A 71 -8.17 1.61 -4.25
C GLN A 71 -9.59 2.00 -3.76
N PRO A 72 -10.70 1.58 -4.39
CA PRO A 72 -12.04 1.90 -3.89
C PRO A 72 -12.35 1.21 -2.55
N LEU A 73 -11.75 0.05 -2.27
CA LEU A 73 -11.93 -0.66 -1.01
C LEU A 73 -11.03 -0.12 0.11
N ALA A 74 -9.90 0.45 -0.25
CA ALA A 74 -8.87 0.92 0.69
C ALA A 74 -9.28 2.13 1.52
N ALA A 75 -10.47 2.70 1.30
CA ALA A 75 -10.94 3.89 1.99
C ALA A 75 -9.97 5.10 1.89
N VAL A 76 -9.24 5.21 0.77
CA VAL A 76 -8.24 6.27 0.54
C VAL A 76 -8.88 7.65 0.54
N PHE A 77 -9.97 7.81 -0.22
CA PHE A 77 -10.62 9.10 -0.45
C PHE A 77 -11.85 9.36 0.42
N TYR A 78 -12.41 8.33 1.05
CA TYR A 78 -13.62 8.41 1.87
C TYR A 78 -13.52 7.45 3.07
N PRO A 79 -14.23 7.70 4.17
CA PRO A 79 -14.26 6.80 5.30
C PRO A 79 -15.01 5.50 4.97
N VAL A 80 -14.67 4.40 5.64
CA VAL A 80 -15.29 3.07 5.43
C VAL A 80 -16.80 3.12 5.61
N SER A 81 -17.31 4.01 6.45
CA SER A 81 -18.74 4.19 6.71
C SER A 81 -19.57 4.57 5.49
N VAL A 82 -18.96 5.13 4.44
CA VAL A 82 -19.60 5.48 3.16
C VAL A 82 -19.82 4.24 2.29
N LEU A 83 -19.05 3.18 2.49
CA LEU A 83 -19.21 1.93 1.75
C LEU A 83 -20.50 1.19 2.14
N PRO A 84 -21.14 0.49 1.21
CA PRO A 84 -22.25 -0.40 1.51
C PRO A 84 -21.87 -1.39 2.62
N SER A 85 -22.80 -1.69 3.52
CA SER A 85 -22.53 -2.52 4.72
C SER A 85 -21.92 -3.89 4.40
N TRP A 86 -22.30 -4.49 3.28
CA TRP A 86 -21.75 -5.79 2.83
C TRP A 86 -20.29 -5.68 2.32
N LEU A 87 -19.83 -4.50 1.95
CA LEU A 87 -18.47 -4.25 1.44
C LEU A 87 -17.49 -3.83 2.55
N GLN A 88 -18.00 -3.29 3.66
CA GLN A 88 -17.19 -2.84 4.78
C GLN A 88 -16.29 -3.93 5.38
N PRO A 89 -16.74 -5.20 5.57
CA PRO A 89 -15.87 -6.26 6.05
C PRO A 89 -14.70 -6.55 5.12
N ALA A 90 -14.93 -6.52 3.80
CA ALA A 90 -13.88 -6.70 2.80
C ALA A 90 -12.86 -5.55 2.84
N ALA A 91 -13.33 -4.31 2.99
CA ALA A 91 -12.47 -3.14 3.18
C ALA A 91 -11.62 -3.26 4.45
N MET A 92 -12.23 -3.65 5.57
CA MET A 92 -11.54 -3.81 6.86
C MET A 92 -10.52 -4.95 6.89
N ALA A 93 -10.61 -5.91 5.98
CA ALA A 93 -9.61 -6.97 5.80
C ALA A 93 -8.34 -6.50 5.06
N LEU A 94 -8.34 -5.30 4.50
CA LEU A 94 -7.18 -4.72 3.83
C LEU A 94 -6.32 -3.92 4.81
N PRO A 95 -4.99 -4.09 4.84
CA PRO A 95 -4.09 -3.34 5.72
C PRO A 95 -4.16 -1.82 5.52
N CYS A 96 -4.41 -1.38 4.30
CA CYS A 96 -4.50 0.04 3.96
C CYS A 96 -5.69 0.76 4.62
N THR A 97 -6.80 0.08 4.88
CA THR A 97 -7.99 0.67 5.47
C THR A 97 -7.75 1.26 6.86
N PRO A 98 -7.28 0.50 7.87
CA PRO A 98 -6.96 1.07 9.17
C PRO A 98 -5.83 2.11 9.12
N ILE A 99 -4.94 2.02 8.11
CA ILE A 99 -3.89 3.03 7.89
C ILE A 99 -4.54 4.37 7.52
N PHE A 100 -5.39 4.42 6.49
CA PHE A 100 -6.01 5.67 6.04
C PHE A 100 -7.00 6.24 7.06
N GLU A 101 -7.75 5.40 7.76
CA GLU A 101 -8.61 5.84 8.87
C GLU A 101 -7.78 6.46 10.01
N GLY A 102 -6.67 5.81 10.39
CA GLY A 102 -5.77 6.34 11.40
C GLY A 102 -5.09 7.64 10.98
N MET A 103 -4.67 7.75 9.71
CA MET A 103 -4.11 8.99 9.16
C MET A 103 -5.11 10.13 9.20
N ARG A 104 -6.40 9.90 8.88
CA ARG A 104 -7.46 10.93 9.01
C ARG A 104 -7.60 11.42 10.44
N THR A 105 -7.56 10.51 11.42
CA THR A 105 -7.62 10.84 12.84
C THR A 105 -6.47 11.76 13.23
N VAL A 106 -5.24 11.47 12.81
CA VAL A 106 -4.08 12.34 13.06
C VAL A 106 -4.21 13.69 12.36
N LEU A 107 -4.66 13.69 11.09
CA LEU A 107 -4.85 14.92 10.31
C LEU A 107 -5.94 15.82 10.88
N SER A 108 -6.94 15.27 11.60
CA SER A 108 -7.94 16.05 12.34
C SER A 108 -7.43 16.62 13.67
N GLY A 109 -6.12 16.50 13.95
CA GLY A 109 -5.48 17.04 15.16
C GLY A 109 -5.61 16.15 16.40
N GLN A 110 -6.08 14.92 16.23
CA GLN A 110 -6.20 13.97 17.34
C GLN A 110 -4.89 13.20 17.56
N ALA A 111 -4.75 12.56 18.72
CA ALA A 111 -3.61 11.71 19.03
C ALA A 111 -3.54 10.50 18.09
N VAL A 112 -2.32 9.97 17.90
CA VAL A 112 -2.10 8.79 17.06
C VAL A 112 -2.94 7.61 17.59
N PRO A 113 -3.85 7.06 16.78
CA PRO A 113 -4.65 5.90 17.18
C PRO A 113 -3.82 4.61 17.05
N TRP A 114 -3.05 4.29 18.06
CA TRP A 114 -2.18 3.11 18.10
C TRP A 114 -2.91 1.79 17.82
N GLY A 115 -4.20 1.73 18.13
CA GLY A 115 -5.05 0.58 17.77
C GLY A 115 -5.11 0.34 16.27
N ASN A 116 -5.23 1.42 15.48
CA ASN A 116 -5.23 1.33 14.01
C ASN A 116 -3.86 0.90 13.48
N VAL A 117 -2.77 1.40 14.09
CA VAL A 117 -1.39 1.01 13.72
C VAL A 117 -1.17 -0.48 13.97
N ALA A 118 -1.56 -0.96 15.15
CA ALA A 118 -1.43 -2.38 15.51
C ALA A 118 -2.31 -3.27 14.64
N HIS A 119 -3.54 -2.87 14.37
CA HIS A 119 -4.45 -3.60 13.46
C HIS A 119 -3.89 -3.68 12.05
N ALA A 120 -3.39 -2.56 11.52
CA ALA A 120 -2.72 -2.53 10.21
C ALA A 120 -1.50 -3.45 10.16
N LEU A 121 -0.69 -3.48 11.21
CA LEU A 121 0.48 -4.35 11.30
C LEU A 121 0.09 -5.83 11.32
N LEU A 122 -0.92 -6.21 12.09
CA LEU A 122 -1.42 -7.60 12.12
C LEU A 122 -1.94 -8.04 10.75
N LEU A 123 -2.72 -7.18 10.08
CA LEU A 123 -3.16 -7.45 8.72
C LEU A 123 -1.99 -7.55 7.74
N ASN A 124 -0.98 -6.68 7.87
CA ASN A 124 0.23 -6.74 7.06
C ASN A 124 0.98 -8.06 7.24
N LEU A 125 1.08 -8.58 8.47
CA LEU A 125 1.69 -9.89 8.72
C LEU A 125 0.91 -11.03 8.05
N ALA A 126 -0.42 -10.98 8.12
CA ALA A 126 -1.26 -11.97 7.45
C ALA A 126 -1.12 -11.89 5.91
N TRP A 127 -1.21 -10.69 5.33
CA TRP A 127 -1.03 -10.46 3.91
C TRP A 127 0.40 -10.80 3.44
N GLY A 128 1.41 -10.51 4.26
CA GLY A 128 2.80 -10.88 4.03
C GLY A 128 3.00 -12.39 3.94
N ALA A 129 2.38 -13.14 4.86
CA ALA A 129 2.40 -14.60 4.81
C ALA A 129 1.75 -15.14 3.53
N VAL A 130 0.57 -14.61 3.16
CA VAL A 130 -0.11 -14.97 1.90
C VAL A 130 0.76 -14.64 0.69
N ALA A 131 1.33 -13.45 0.63
CA ALA A 131 2.20 -13.02 -0.47
C ALA A 131 3.46 -13.90 -0.58
N ALA A 132 4.09 -14.23 0.54
CA ALA A 132 5.28 -15.08 0.58
C ALA A 132 4.98 -16.51 0.10
N VAL A 133 3.88 -17.10 0.56
CA VAL A 133 3.44 -18.42 0.12
C VAL A 133 3.11 -18.42 -1.37
N PHE A 134 2.34 -17.42 -1.81
CA PHE A 134 1.97 -17.27 -3.21
C PHE A 134 3.21 -17.11 -4.11
N PHE A 135 4.15 -16.26 -3.70
CA PHE A 135 5.41 -16.07 -4.40
C PHE A 135 6.24 -17.36 -4.46
N ALA A 136 6.39 -18.07 -3.34
CA ALA A 136 7.15 -19.31 -3.26
C ALA A 136 6.57 -20.42 -4.15
N ILE A 137 5.24 -20.55 -4.20
CA ILE A 137 4.56 -21.53 -5.07
C ILE A 137 4.83 -21.19 -6.54
N ASN A 138 4.65 -19.95 -6.95
CA ASN A 138 4.85 -19.53 -8.33
C ASN A 138 6.33 -19.64 -8.73
N LEU A 139 7.27 -19.27 -7.86
CA LEU A 139 8.70 -19.40 -8.11
C LEU A 139 9.11 -20.88 -8.32
N ARG A 140 8.59 -21.79 -7.49
CA ARG A 140 8.82 -23.24 -7.66
C ARG A 140 8.26 -23.76 -8.99
N TYR A 141 7.09 -23.30 -9.38
CA TYR A 141 6.47 -23.66 -10.65
C TYR A 141 7.34 -23.20 -11.84
N VAL A 142 7.72 -21.92 -11.84
CA VAL A 142 8.50 -21.29 -12.92
C VAL A 142 9.90 -21.95 -13.05
N ARG A 143 10.53 -22.32 -11.92
CA ARG A 143 11.79 -23.06 -11.91
C ARG A 143 11.65 -24.47 -12.52
N LYS A 144 10.57 -25.18 -12.20
CA LYS A 144 10.33 -26.53 -12.71
C LYS A 144 10.01 -26.55 -14.21
N THR A 145 9.36 -25.51 -14.72
CA THR A 145 8.93 -25.43 -16.13
C THR A 145 9.95 -24.75 -17.05
N GLY A 146 11.09 -24.26 -16.51
CA GLY A 146 12.13 -23.59 -17.31
C GLY A 146 11.70 -22.24 -17.89
N LEU A 147 10.58 -21.67 -17.45
CA LEU A 147 10.04 -20.41 -17.96
C LEU A 147 10.99 -19.20 -17.74
N LEU A 148 11.87 -19.28 -16.73
CA LEU A 148 12.89 -18.25 -16.48
C LEU A 148 13.85 -18.05 -17.65
N VAL A 149 14.21 -19.13 -18.35
CA VAL A 149 15.12 -19.07 -19.51
C VAL A 149 14.43 -18.40 -20.70
N LYS A 150 13.13 -18.64 -20.88
CA LYS A 150 12.33 -18.05 -21.96
C LYS A 150 12.15 -16.55 -21.83
N ILE A 151 12.06 -16.03 -20.60
CA ILE A 151 11.90 -14.59 -20.32
C ILE A 151 13.23 -13.85 -20.54
N ALA A 152 14.36 -14.51 -20.32
CA ALA A 152 15.68 -13.90 -20.51
C ALA A 152 16.14 -13.81 -21.98
N THR A 153 15.41 -14.44 -22.90
CA THR A 153 15.75 -14.51 -24.34
C THR A 153 14.78 -13.72 -25.24
N GLN A 154 13.84 -12.98 -24.66
CA GLN A 154 12.98 -12.00 -25.35
C GLN A 154 13.47 -10.59 -25.05
#